data_a49f3b0f7575dcde4cc7b416e4077aad
#
_entry.id   a49f3b0f7575dcde4cc7b416e4077aad
#
_cell.length_a   1.000
_cell.length_b   1.000
_cell.length_c   1.000
_cell.angle_alpha   90.00
_cell.angle_beta   90.00
_cell.angle_gamma   90.00
#
_symmetry.space_group_name_H-M   'P 1'
#
loop_
_entity.id
_entity.type
_entity.pdbx_description
1 polymer ?
#
loop_
_entity_poly.entity_id
_entity_poly.type
_entity_poly.pdbx_seq_one_letter_code
_entity_poly.pdbx_strand_id
1 'polypeptide(L)'
;MAKKALLMILDGWGIGKHDKGDVIFKTPTPYLDYLTAVSAHSTLQTCGEDVGLPNGQMGNSEVGHLNIGAGRVVYQDLVKINKACESGDILKNQEIINAYSYAQKTGKKLHLMR
;
A
#
# COMPACT_ATOMS: atom_id res chain seq x y z
N MET A 1 -18.24 6.97 -32.23
CA MET A 1 -17.39 7.94 -31.52
C MET A 1 -16.66 7.21 -30.40
N ALA A 2 -15.36 7.42 -30.26
CA ALA A 2 -14.62 6.84 -29.14
C ALA A 2 -15.09 7.43 -27.81
N LYS A 3 -15.41 6.59 -26.83
CA LYS A 3 -15.74 7.03 -25.46
C LYS A 3 -14.47 7.63 -24.83
N LYS A 4 -14.57 8.83 -24.28
CA LYS A 4 -13.49 9.48 -23.56
C LYS A 4 -13.70 9.30 -22.07
N ALA A 5 -12.63 9.14 -21.31
CA ALA A 5 -12.64 9.06 -19.87
C ALA A 5 -11.66 10.10 -19.29
N LEU A 6 -11.99 10.65 -18.14
CA LEU A 6 -11.12 11.52 -17.34
C LEU A 6 -10.95 10.87 -15.95
N LEU A 7 -9.73 10.65 -15.55
CA LEU A 7 -9.38 10.33 -14.17
C LEU A 7 -8.81 11.58 -13.51
N MET A 8 -9.46 12.06 -12.46
CA MET A 8 -8.98 13.19 -11.66
C MET A 8 -8.61 12.69 -10.27
N ILE A 9 -7.34 12.85 -9.89
CA ILE A 9 -6.82 12.44 -8.59
C ILE A 9 -6.65 13.70 -7.74
N LEU A 10 -7.41 13.79 -6.64
CA LEU A 10 -7.30 14.84 -5.64
C LEU A 10 -6.45 14.29 -4.49
N ASP A 11 -5.14 14.38 -4.66
CA ASP A 11 -4.17 13.83 -3.70
C ASP A 11 -4.29 14.53 -2.35
N GLY A 12 -4.36 13.74 -1.28
CA GLY A 12 -4.61 14.24 0.07
C GLY A 12 -6.08 14.54 0.38
N TRP A 13 -7.00 14.42 -0.57
CA TRP A 13 -8.43 14.55 -0.31
C TRP A 13 -8.98 13.27 0.33
N GLY A 14 -9.52 13.38 1.55
CA GLY A 14 -10.00 12.22 2.27
C GLY A 14 -11.07 12.54 3.30
N ILE A 15 -11.67 11.50 3.85
CA ILE A 15 -12.61 11.60 4.95
C ILE A 15 -11.82 11.61 6.26
N GLY A 16 -11.82 12.73 6.94
CA GLY A 16 -11.11 12.95 8.18
C GLY A 16 -11.95 12.64 9.43
N LYS A 17 -11.52 13.16 10.55
CA LYS A 17 -12.17 12.94 11.87
C LYS A 17 -13.29 13.92 12.18
N HIS A 18 -13.63 14.83 11.28
CA HIS A 18 -14.60 15.90 11.47
C HIS A 18 -14.30 16.82 12.67
N ASP A 19 -13.01 16.89 13.03
CA ASP A 19 -12.53 17.72 14.14
C ASP A 19 -12.07 19.13 13.67
N LYS A 20 -11.42 19.88 14.56
CA LYS A 20 -10.95 21.24 14.26
C LYS A 20 -9.86 21.28 13.16
N GLY A 21 -9.13 20.20 12.97
CA GLY A 21 -8.08 20.07 11.94
C GLY A 21 -8.59 19.63 10.59
N ASP A 22 -9.83 19.17 10.50
CA ASP A 22 -10.42 18.69 9.26
C ASP A 22 -10.97 19.87 8.41
N VAL A 23 -10.08 20.49 7.67
CA VAL A 23 -10.44 21.63 6.81
C VAL A 23 -11.32 21.24 5.63
N ILE A 24 -11.20 20.02 5.11
CA ILE A 24 -12.03 19.52 4.03
C ILE A 24 -13.49 19.47 4.49
N PHE A 25 -13.73 18.86 5.65
CA PHE A 25 -15.07 18.79 6.24
C PHE A 25 -15.69 20.16 6.56
N LYS A 26 -14.86 21.14 6.94
CA LYS A 26 -15.32 22.47 7.33
C LYS A 26 -15.52 23.44 6.18
N THR A 27 -14.90 23.18 5.06
CA THR A 27 -14.95 24.06 3.90
C THR A 27 -16.09 23.64 2.99
N PRO A 28 -17.05 24.49 2.67
CA PRO A 28 -18.10 24.15 1.73
C PRO A 28 -17.53 23.80 0.36
N THR A 29 -17.88 22.63 -0.15
CA THR A 29 -17.47 22.16 -1.48
C THR A 29 -18.70 21.78 -2.32
N PRO A 30 -19.57 22.75 -2.66
CA PRO A 30 -20.93 22.50 -3.14
C PRO A 30 -20.99 21.60 -4.38
N TYR A 31 -19.98 21.67 -5.25
CA TYR A 31 -19.96 20.84 -6.44
C TYR A 31 -19.55 19.39 -6.12
N LEU A 32 -18.56 19.18 -5.26
CA LEU A 32 -18.17 17.83 -4.81
C LEU A 32 -19.24 17.20 -3.92
N ASP A 33 -19.88 18.00 -3.06
CA ASP A 33 -21.00 17.57 -2.24
C ASP A 33 -22.17 17.10 -3.13
N TYR A 34 -22.50 17.88 -4.18
CA TYR A 34 -23.51 17.50 -5.16
C TYR A 34 -23.12 16.19 -5.88
N LEU A 35 -21.89 16.08 -6.40
CA LEU A 35 -21.45 14.88 -7.10
C LEU A 35 -21.52 13.64 -6.20
N THR A 36 -21.11 13.76 -4.95
CA THR A 36 -21.19 12.68 -3.97
C THR A 36 -22.63 12.25 -3.71
N ALA A 37 -23.56 13.21 -3.70
CA ALA A 37 -24.98 12.91 -3.46
C ALA A 37 -25.67 12.21 -4.64
N VAL A 38 -25.27 12.49 -5.89
CA VAL A 38 -26.00 12.00 -7.09
C VAL A 38 -25.24 10.93 -7.89
N SER A 39 -23.97 10.73 -7.63
CA SER A 39 -23.13 9.78 -8.38
C SER A 39 -22.80 8.54 -7.56
N ALA A 40 -22.53 7.43 -8.23
CA ALA A 40 -21.99 6.27 -7.58
C ALA A 40 -20.61 6.59 -6.97
N HIS A 41 -20.43 6.27 -5.70
CA HIS A 41 -19.18 6.52 -4.99
C HIS A 41 -18.87 5.38 -4.01
N SER A 42 -17.60 5.27 -3.62
CA SER A 42 -17.13 4.34 -2.61
C SER A 42 -15.95 4.95 -1.86
N THR A 43 -15.61 4.35 -0.73
CA THR A 43 -14.44 4.72 0.06
C THR A 43 -13.33 3.70 -0.13
N LEU A 44 -12.07 4.15 -0.09
CA LEU A 44 -10.89 3.33 -0.11
C LEU A 44 -10.09 3.53 1.17
N GLN A 45 -9.50 2.46 1.68
CA GLN A 45 -8.52 2.56 2.74
C GLN A 45 -7.22 3.16 2.18
N THR A 46 -6.54 3.95 3.01
CA THR A 46 -5.35 4.69 2.59
C THR A 46 -4.09 4.36 3.40
N CYS A 47 -4.18 3.38 4.31
CA CYS A 47 -3.11 3.04 5.26
C CYS A 47 -2.91 1.52 5.34
N GLY A 48 -1.75 1.11 5.84
CA GLY A 48 -1.46 -0.27 6.16
C GLY A 48 -1.47 -1.21 4.95
N GLU A 49 -1.84 -2.45 5.17
CA GLU A 49 -1.78 -3.50 4.14
C GLU A 49 -2.73 -3.26 2.97
N ASP A 50 -3.80 -2.51 3.17
CA ASP A 50 -4.73 -2.13 2.10
C ASP A 50 -4.07 -1.29 0.99
N VAL A 51 -2.93 -0.67 1.30
CA VAL A 51 -2.10 0.06 0.32
C VAL A 51 -0.70 -0.55 0.16
N GLY A 52 -0.47 -1.73 0.71
CA GLY A 52 0.80 -2.46 0.57
C GLY A 52 1.89 -2.07 1.56
N LEU A 53 1.55 -1.36 2.62
CA LEU A 53 2.44 -0.96 3.71
C LEU A 53 2.22 -1.84 4.96
N PRO A 54 3.18 -1.89 5.90
CA PRO A 54 2.96 -2.54 7.19
C PRO A 54 1.76 -1.97 7.93
N ASN A 55 1.08 -2.81 8.72
CA ASN A 55 -0.03 -2.38 9.55
C ASN A 55 0.37 -1.22 10.48
N GLY A 56 -0.52 -0.25 10.62
CA GLY A 56 -0.28 0.97 11.40
C GLY A 56 0.55 2.05 10.69
N GLN A 57 1.10 1.78 9.52
CA GLN A 57 1.80 2.77 8.73
C GLN A 57 0.82 3.58 7.88
N MET A 58 0.91 4.91 7.99
CA MET A 58 0.13 5.84 7.17
C MET A 58 0.57 5.74 5.70
N GLY A 59 -0.39 5.76 4.80
CA GLY A 59 -0.14 5.80 3.36
C GLY A 59 0.49 7.11 2.91
N ASN A 60 0.98 7.10 1.68
CA ASN A 60 1.55 8.27 1.02
C ASN A 60 1.19 8.27 -0.47
N SER A 61 1.51 9.38 -1.14
CA SER A 61 1.21 9.55 -2.57
C SER A 61 1.87 8.48 -3.45
N GLU A 62 3.09 8.08 -3.13
CA GLU A 62 3.84 7.09 -3.92
C GLU A 62 3.12 5.74 -3.99
N VAL A 63 2.79 5.16 -2.84
CA VAL A 63 2.09 3.86 -2.80
C VAL A 63 0.67 3.97 -3.35
N GLY A 64 -0.01 5.09 -3.13
CA GLY A 64 -1.36 5.34 -3.67
C GLY A 64 -1.36 5.34 -5.20
N HIS A 65 -0.49 6.13 -5.82
CA HIS A 65 -0.37 6.19 -7.27
C HIS A 65 0.11 4.87 -7.88
N LEU A 66 1.03 4.16 -7.19
CA LEU A 66 1.46 2.83 -7.62
C LEU A 66 0.29 1.83 -7.67
N ASN A 67 -0.56 1.82 -6.65
CA ASN A 67 -1.73 0.94 -6.60
C ASN A 67 -2.76 1.30 -7.67
N ILE A 68 -3.02 2.59 -7.89
CA ILE A 68 -3.91 3.07 -8.97
C ILE A 68 -3.37 2.61 -10.33
N GLY A 69 -2.08 2.82 -10.60
CA GLY A 69 -1.45 2.43 -11.86
C GLY A 69 -1.42 0.92 -12.09
N ALA A 70 -1.23 0.14 -11.02
CA ALA A 70 -1.22 -1.32 -11.07
C ALA A 70 -2.62 -1.95 -11.11
N GLY A 71 -3.66 -1.21 -10.75
CA GLY A 71 -5.03 -1.72 -10.59
C GLY A 71 -5.18 -2.78 -9.48
N ARG A 72 -4.26 -2.83 -8.55
CA ARG A 72 -4.24 -3.77 -7.41
C ARG A 72 -3.34 -3.25 -6.30
N VAL A 73 -3.46 -3.81 -5.11
CA VAL A 73 -2.51 -3.56 -4.03
C VAL A 73 -1.13 -4.12 -4.39
N VAL A 74 -0.11 -3.28 -4.32
CA VAL A 74 1.30 -3.64 -4.54
C VAL A 74 2.00 -3.63 -3.19
N TYR A 75 2.23 -4.81 -2.64
CA TYR A 75 2.94 -4.93 -1.37
C TYR A 75 4.38 -4.44 -1.49
N GLN A 76 4.81 -3.59 -0.58
CA GLN A 76 6.20 -3.19 -0.40
C GLN A 76 7.04 -4.38 0.09
N ASP A 77 8.35 -4.33 -0.12
CA ASP A 77 9.22 -5.48 0.16
C ASP A 77 9.18 -5.93 1.62
N LEU A 78 9.09 -5.00 2.56
CA LEU A 78 8.95 -5.34 3.97
C LEU A 78 7.69 -6.18 4.24
N VAL A 79 6.55 -5.81 3.64
CA VAL A 79 5.29 -6.58 3.79
C VAL A 79 5.41 -7.96 3.14
N LYS A 80 6.04 -8.05 1.96
CA LYS A 80 6.29 -9.34 1.30
C LYS A 80 7.15 -10.27 2.17
N ILE A 81 8.22 -9.72 2.75
CA ILE A 81 9.12 -10.48 3.63
C ILE A 81 8.36 -10.94 4.89
N ASN A 82 7.61 -10.04 5.54
CA ASN A 82 6.81 -10.40 6.71
C ASN A 82 5.82 -11.52 6.40
N LYS A 83 5.07 -11.40 5.30
CA LYS A 83 4.13 -12.45 4.87
C LYS A 83 4.84 -13.78 4.57
N ALA A 84 6.03 -13.74 3.95
CA ALA A 84 6.83 -14.93 3.69
C ALA A 84 7.37 -15.57 4.99
N CYS A 85 7.65 -14.76 6.00
CA CYS A 85 8.02 -15.26 7.34
C CYS A 85 6.83 -15.91 8.04
N GLU A 86 5.67 -15.24 8.03
CA GLU A 86 4.43 -15.73 8.66
C GLU A 86 3.93 -17.03 8.03
N SER A 87 3.99 -17.14 6.69
CA SER A 87 3.61 -18.36 5.96
C SER A 87 4.66 -19.47 6.02
N GLY A 88 5.87 -19.16 6.46
CA GLY A 88 7.01 -20.07 6.41
C GLY A 88 7.63 -20.24 5.01
N ASP A 89 7.18 -19.50 4.01
CA ASP A 89 7.72 -19.61 2.65
C ASP A 89 9.16 -19.12 2.54
N ILE A 90 9.61 -18.26 3.44
CA ILE A 90 11.00 -17.83 3.51
C ILE A 90 11.95 -19.03 3.73
N LEU A 91 11.51 -20.06 4.44
CA LEU A 91 12.29 -21.29 4.68
C LEU A 91 12.44 -22.16 3.43
N LYS A 92 11.61 -21.92 2.41
CA LYS A 92 11.64 -22.61 1.12
C LYS A 92 12.42 -21.83 0.06
N ASN A 93 12.90 -20.63 0.40
CA ASN A 93 13.65 -19.80 -0.55
C ASN A 93 14.99 -20.46 -0.89
N GLN A 94 15.19 -20.79 -2.18
CA GLN A 94 16.33 -21.55 -2.63
C GLN A 94 17.66 -20.83 -2.40
N GLU A 95 17.71 -19.52 -2.53
CA GLU A 95 18.93 -18.74 -2.32
C GLU A 95 19.36 -18.75 -0.86
N ILE A 96 18.40 -18.68 0.07
CA ILE A 96 18.66 -18.80 1.50
C ILE A 96 19.17 -20.21 1.82
N ILE A 97 18.50 -21.24 1.31
CA ILE A 97 18.91 -22.64 1.48
C ILE A 97 20.33 -22.87 0.94
N ASN A 98 20.64 -22.33 -0.24
CA ASN A 98 21.95 -22.44 -0.86
C ASN A 98 23.04 -21.78 -0.02
N ALA A 99 22.79 -20.59 0.54
CA ALA A 99 23.73 -19.89 1.41
C ALA A 99 24.06 -20.70 2.68
N TYR A 100 23.04 -21.22 3.35
CA TYR A 100 23.23 -22.08 4.53
C TYR A 100 23.96 -23.38 4.18
N SER A 101 23.59 -24.02 3.08
CA SER A 101 24.21 -25.26 2.61
C SER A 101 25.69 -25.05 2.25
N TYR A 102 26.02 -23.92 1.63
CA TYR A 102 27.39 -23.56 1.32
C TYR A 102 28.24 -23.40 2.60
N ALA A 103 27.72 -22.62 3.57
CA ALA A 103 28.40 -22.40 4.83
C ALA A 103 28.64 -23.73 5.56
N GLN A 104 27.65 -24.60 5.63
CA GLN A 104 27.75 -25.93 6.26
C GLN A 104 28.77 -26.83 5.57
N LYS A 105 28.71 -26.95 4.23
CA LYS A 105 29.60 -27.81 3.45
C LYS A 105 31.08 -27.37 3.50
N THR A 106 31.30 -26.07 3.62
CA THR A 106 32.66 -25.50 3.61
C THR A 106 33.24 -25.25 5.02
N GLY A 107 32.46 -25.52 6.08
CA GLY A 107 32.83 -25.21 7.45
C GLY A 107 32.98 -23.71 7.74
N LYS A 108 32.32 -22.84 6.93
CA LYS A 108 32.38 -21.39 7.06
C LYS A 108 31.19 -20.86 7.85
N LYS A 109 31.33 -19.64 8.31
CA LYS A 109 30.22 -18.92 9.01
C LYS A 109 29.38 -18.14 8.01
N LEU A 110 28.08 -18.11 8.24
CA LEU A 110 27.15 -17.21 7.57
C LEU A 110 26.92 -16.00 8.48
N HIS A 111 27.16 -14.81 7.95
CA HIS A 111 26.95 -13.56 8.68
C HIS A 111 25.69 -12.88 8.13
N LEU A 112 24.74 -12.60 9.01
CA LEU A 112 23.52 -11.84 8.69
C LEU A 112 23.72 -10.41 9.19
N MET A 113 23.50 -9.43 8.30
CA MET A 113 23.58 -8.00 8.64
C MET A 113 22.19 -7.38 8.50
N ARG A 114 21.88 -6.48 9.44
CA ARG A 114 20.63 -5.72 9.48
C ARG A 114 20.89 -4.27 9.09
#